data_e8c109f3e1e4388d3830f8b914e036d2
#
_entry.id   e8c109f3e1e4388d3830f8b914e036d2
#
_cell.length_a   1.000
_cell.length_b   1.000
_cell.length_c   1.000
_cell.angle_alpha   90.00
_cell.angle_beta   90.00
_cell.angle_gamma   90.00
#
_symmetry.space_group_name_H-M   'P 1'
#
loop_
_entity.id
_entity.type
_entity.pdbx_description
1 polymer ?
#
loop_
_entity_poly.entity_id
_entity_poly.type
_entity_poly.pdbx_seq_one_letter_code
_entity_poly.pdbx_strand_id
1 'polypeptide(L)'
;MRTHYWVRASASDFTGSIPQPRSGHTAVNIGKSKIVFFGGLVDKKFLNDVTVYDIEKKSWFQPKCTGSGSDGQLGPSPRAFHIAVAIDCHMFIFGGRLGGNRLGDFWVLDTDIWQWSELTSFGDLPSSRDFAAASPVGNRKIVMYGGWDGKKWLSDVYILDTISLEWVELSVSGTLPPPRCGHSVTMIEKRLLVYGGRGGGGPIMGDLWALKGLIEEENEAPGWTQLKLPGQAPSARCGHTITSGGYYLLLFGGHGTGGWLSRYDIYYNDCVVLDRVSVQWTRLPINNEPPSARAYHSMNSAGSRYLLFGGFDGKSTFGDVWWLVPDDDPIAKRLTTYPSDVISESNTTMGSQEGQNETPMMLELHKRLEISISLSNPKPILDEMEDEDFTQLRSIVVGDTTANNIQAVQALRDHWMKSSPQSITLKELSPLLHDYQRLIARHHIKKVGSNLMLMESGFPGNRVYGFYHVKDAAQLRLSDIPNLLAEYKELVSSTSVAADTAVLKA
;
A
#
# COMPACT_ATOMS: atom_id res chain seq x y z
N MET A 1 -18.41 -12.05 4.49
CA MET A 1 -17.65 -11.16 3.59
C MET A 1 -18.61 -10.16 2.98
N ARG A 2 -18.26 -8.86 2.91
CA ARG A 2 -19.14 -7.81 2.35
C ARG A 2 -19.22 -7.93 0.83
N THR A 3 -20.34 -7.52 0.25
CA THR A 3 -20.49 -7.41 -1.20
C THR A 3 -19.68 -6.22 -1.73
N HIS A 4 -19.09 -6.37 -2.91
CA HIS A 4 -18.30 -5.35 -3.55
C HIS A 4 -18.87 -4.99 -4.93
N TYR A 5 -18.48 -3.83 -5.41
CA TYR A 5 -18.85 -3.30 -6.72
C TYR A 5 -17.61 -2.83 -7.48
N TRP A 6 -17.58 -3.13 -8.78
CA TRP A 6 -16.65 -2.52 -9.69
C TRP A 6 -17.20 -1.19 -10.19
N VAL A 7 -16.48 -0.11 -10.03
CA VAL A 7 -16.87 1.22 -10.51
C VAL A 7 -15.77 1.76 -11.40
N ARG A 8 -16.10 2.02 -12.66
CA ARG A 8 -15.17 2.70 -13.55
C ARG A 8 -15.00 4.13 -13.08
N ALA A 9 -13.74 4.56 -12.89
CA ALA A 9 -13.45 5.91 -12.48
C ALA A 9 -13.85 6.91 -13.58
N SER A 10 -14.44 8.01 -13.16
CA SER A 10 -14.82 9.14 -14.01
C SER A 10 -13.90 10.32 -13.77
N ALA A 11 -13.89 11.29 -14.69
CA ALA A 11 -13.09 12.51 -14.52
C ALA A 11 -13.47 13.33 -13.27
N SER A 12 -14.65 13.09 -12.68
CA SER A 12 -15.08 13.73 -11.43
C SER A 12 -14.51 13.07 -10.17
N ASP A 13 -13.89 11.88 -10.28
CA ASP A 13 -13.39 11.14 -9.12
C ASP A 13 -12.00 11.57 -8.71
N PHE A 14 -11.29 12.31 -9.56
CA PHE A 14 -9.93 12.79 -9.31
C PHE A 14 -9.61 14.03 -10.13
N THR A 15 -8.56 14.71 -9.74
CA THR A 15 -7.94 15.80 -10.52
C THR A 15 -6.65 15.32 -11.18
N GLY A 16 -6.16 16.08 -12.16
CA GLY A 16 -4.95 15.73 -12.90
C GLY A 16 -5.20 14.71 -14.00
N SER A 17 -4.14 14.33 -14.69
CA SER A 17 -4.20 13.43 -15.85
C SER A 17 -3.81 12.02 -15.44
N ILE A 18 -4.66 11.04 -15.75
CA ILE A 18 -4.33 9.63 -15.61
C ILE A 18 -3.14 9.27 -16.50
N PRO A 19 -2.31 8.28 -16.11
CA PRO A 19 -1.21 7.82 -16.95
C PRO A 19 -1.71 7.26 -18.29
N GLN A 20 -0.84 7.29 -19.31
CA GLN A 20 -1.14 6.62 -20.58
C GLN A 20 -1.33 5.11 -20.37
N PRO A 21 -2.08 4.41 -21.29
CA PRO A 21 -2.24 2.98 -21.23
C PRO A 21 -0.91 2.25 -21.10
N ARG A 22 -0.86 1.20 -20.29
CA ARG A 22 0.35 0.41 -20.07
C ARG A 22 0.08 -0.96 -19.47
N SER A 23 1.02 -1.88 -19.70
CA SER A 23 1.07 -3.18 -19.05
C SER A 23 2.49 -3.49 -18.58
N GLY A 24 2.65 -4.41 -17.62
CA GLY A 24 3.96 -4.76 -17.08
C GLY A 24 4.67 -3.62 -16.34
N HIS A 25 3.94 -2.57 -15.98
CA HIS A 25 4.37 -1.54 -15.04
C HIS A 25 4.30 -2.06 -13.61
N THR A 26 4.91 -1.36 -12.70
CA THR A 26 4.75 -1.59 -11.26
C THR A 26 4.01 -0.43 -10.61
N ALA A 27 3.29 -0.72 -9.55
CA ALA A 27 2.67 0.26 -8.68
C ALA A 27 2.83 -0.17 -7.23
N VAL A 28 3.33 0.73 -6.40
CA VAL A 28 3.57 0.47 -4.99
C VAL A 28 2.91 1.53 -4.11
N ASN A 29 2.43 1.11 -2.95
CA ASN A 29 1.93 2.03 -1.94
C ASN A 29 3.09 2.62 -1.14
N ILE A 30 3.19 3.93 -1.14
CA ILE A 30 4.12 4.68 -0.29
C ILE A 30 3.31 5.26 0.87
N GLY A 31 3.57 4.73 2.06
CA GLY A 31 2.72 5.02 3.20
C GLY A 31 1.26 4.62 2.94
N LYS A 32 0.33 5.40 3.48
CA LYS A 32 -1.12 5.22 3.27
C LYS A 32 -1.70 6.21 2.25
N SER A 33 -0.92 7.19 1.80
CA SER A 33 -1.42 8.35 1.05
C SER A 33 -1.11 8.35 -0.44
N LYS A 34 -0.13 7.56 -0.91
CA LYS A 34 0.31 7.61 -2.31
C LYS A 34 0.44 6.23 -2.92
N ILE A 35 0.08 6.12 -4.20
CA ILE A 35 0.41 4.98 -5.05
C ILE A 35 1.35 5.51 -6.15
N VAL A 36 2.57 4.96 -6.23
CA VAL A 36 3.60 5.37 -7.17
C VAL A 36 3.71 4.33 -8.27
N PHE A 37 3.51 4.76 -9.50
CA PHE A 37 3.57 3.95 -10.72
C PHE A 37 4.86 4.22 -11.45
N PHE A 38 5.49 3.17 -11.99
CA PHE A 38 6.70 3.29 -12.78
C PHE A 38 6.71 2.36 -13.98
N GLY A 39 7.16 2.90 -15.12
CA GLY A 39 7.49 2.12 -16.31
C GLY A 39 6.31 1.43 -16.99
N GLY A 40 6.58 0.27 -17.53
CA GLY A 40 5.63 -0.51 -18.32
C GLY A 40 5.83 -0.39 -19.82
N LEU A 41 4.85 -0.85 -20.57
CA LEU A 41 4.95 -1.01 -22.01
C LEU A 41 3.57 -0.74 -22.63
N VAL A 42 3.55 0.00 -23.72
CA VAL A 42 2.39 0.22 -24.60
C VAL A 42 2.86 0.20 -26.06
N ASP A 43 2.18 -0.55 -26.92
CA ASP A 43 2.47 -0.62 -28.37
C ASP A 43 3.96 -0.82 -28.70
N LYS A 44 4.61 -1.73 -27.97
CA LYS A 44 6.06 -2.01 -28.03
C LYS A 44 6.99 -0.89 -27.53
N LYS A 45 6.44 0.23 -27.06
CA LYS A 45 7.21 1.33 -26.45
C LYS A 45 7.34 1.09 -24.97
N PHE A 46 8.58 0.98 -24.48
CA PHE A 46 8.89 0.89 -23.06
C PHE A 46 8.89 2.28 -22.43
N LEU A 47 8.43 2.35 -21.18
CA LEU A 47 8.24 3.57 -20.43
C LEU A 47 9.18 3.64 -19.23
N ASN A 48 9.51 4.86 -18.77
CA ASN A 48 10.28 5.13 -17.56
C ASN A 48 9.74 6.33 -16.77
N ASP A 49 8.53 6.75 -17.07
CA ASP A 49 7.89 7.83 -16.33
C ASP A 49 7.42 7.37 -14.94
N VAL A 50 7.44 8.31 -14.02
CA VAL A 50 6.84 8.17 -12.68
C VAL A 50 5.51 8.90 -12.68
N THR A 51 4.45 8.23 -12.28
CA THR A 51 3.15 8.84 -12.06
C THR A 51 2.66 8.48 -10.67
N VAL A 52 2.01 9.40 -10.02
CA VAL A 52 1.55 9.24 -8.63
C VAL A 52 0.07 9.50 -8.54
N TYR A 53 -0.63 8.62 -7.84
CA TYR A 53 -1.97 8.88 -7.36
C TYR A 53 -1.92 9.22 -5.87
N ASP A 54 -2.29 10.44 -5.52
CA ASP A 54 -2.46 10.89 -4.14
C ASP A 54 -3.87 10.50 -3.68
N ILE A 55 -3.95 9.59 -2.72
CA ILE A 55 -5.21 8.99 -2.25
C ILE A 55 -6.06 10.03 -1.50
N GLU A 56 -5.42 10.87 -0.70
CA GLU A 56 -6.08 11.88 0.13
C GLU A 56 -6.62 13.03 -0.73
N LYS A 57 -5.77 13.55 -1.63
CA LYS A 57 -6.14 14.63 -2.55
C LYS A 57 -6.96 14.16 -3.75
N LYS A 58 -7.06 12.85 -3.95
CA LYS A 58 -7.70 12.24 -5.12
C LYS A 58 -7.15 12.84 -6.42
N SER A 59 -5.84 12.92 -6.55
CA SER A 59 -5.18 13.60 -7.67
C SER A 59 -4.08 12.76 -8.28
N TRP A 60 -4.01 12.80 -9.62
CA TRP A 60 -2.90 12.27 -10.40
C TRP A 60 -1.89 13.36 -10.69
N PHE A 61 -0.61 13.08 -10.54
CA PHE A 61 0.45 13.99 -10.93
C PHE A 61 1.71 13.25 -11.34
N GLN A 62 2.55 13.92 -12.11
CA GLN A 62 3.87 13.42 -12.48
C GLN A 62 4.92 14.30 -11.79
N PRO A 63 5.65 13.77 -10.80
CA PRO A 63 6.70 14.52 -10.14
C PRO A 63 7.85 14.79 -11.10
N LYS A 64 8.47 15.95 -10.98
CA LYS A 64 9.72 16.23 -11.66
C LYS A 64 10.85 15.52 -10.91
N CYS A 65 11.18 14.31 -11.36
CA CYS A 65 12.26 13.55 -10.76
C CYS A 65 13.63 14.12 -11.14
N THR A 66 14.53 14.13 -10.17
CA THR A 66 15.97 14.36 -10.36
C THR A 66 16.72 13.04 -10.17
N GLY A 67 18.01 12.97 -10.44
CA GLY A 67 18.76 11.75 -10.19
C GLY A 67 20.21 11.81 -10.57
N SER A 68 20.95 10.81 -10.09
CA SER A 68 22.36 10.61 -10.35
C SER A 68 22.61 9.12 -10.64
N GLY A 69 22.60 8.74 -11.89
CA GLY A 69 23.08 7.42 -12.34
C GLY A 69 24.55 7.43 -12.67
N SER A 70 25.15 6.25 -12.73
CA SER A 70 26.58 6.04 -13.08
C SER A 70 26.97 6.67 -14.41
N ASP A 71 26.05 6.70 -15.38
CA ASP A 71 26.26 7.25 -16.73
C ASP A 71 25.64 8.64 -16.93
N GLY A 72 25.37 9.39 -15.85
CA GLY A 72 24.72 10.70 -15.90
C GLY A 72 23.21 10.61 -16.21
N GLN A 73 22.61 9.43 -16.10
CA GLN A 73 21.18 9.22 -16.25
C GLN A 73 20.43 9.81 -15.05
N LEU A 74 19.28 10.43 -15.34
CA LEU A 74 18.42 11.00 -14.29
C LEU A 74 17.55 9.95 -13.56
N GLY A 75 17.60 8.68 -13.98
CA GLY A 75 16.81 7.59 -13.43
C GLY A 75 16.92 6.32 -14.26
N PRO A 76 16.17 5.26 -13.91
CA PRO A 76 16.21 3.98 -14.60
C PRO A 76 15.85 4.10 -16.08
N SER A 77 16.48 3.30 -16.93
CA SER A 77 16.09 3.15 -18.33
C SER A 77 14.63 2.68 -18.46
N PRO A 78 13.97 2.97 -19.61
CA PRO A 78 12.62 2.46 -19.88
C PRO A 78 12.58 0.93 -19.73
N ARG A 79 11.56 0.43 -19.01
CA ARG A 79 11.47 -1.00 -18.71
C ARG A 79 10.06 -1.46 -18.39
N ALA A 80 9.83 -2.76 -18.60
CA ALA A 80 8.62 -3.45 -18.17
C ALA A 80 8.99 -4.76 -17.46
N PHE A 81 8.04 -5.30 -16.67
CA PHE A 81 8.17 -6.58 -15.97
C PHE A 81 9.34 -6.63 -14.97
N HIS A 82 9.71 -5.46 -14.45
CA HIS A 82 10.62 -5.28 -13.34
C HIS A 82 9.90 -5.53 -12.01
N ILE A 83 10.66 -5.71 -10.95
CA ILE A 83 10.11 -5.66 -9.59
C ILE A 83 10.17 -4.24 -9.05
N ALA A 84 9.20 -3.90 -8.21
CA ALA A 84 9.25 -2.72 -7.37
C ALA A 84 8.75 -3.05 -5.97
N VAL A 85 9.47 -2.58 -4.97
CA VAL A 85 9.12 -2.77 -3.56
C VAL A 85 9.22 -1.44 -2.84
N ALA A 86 8.21 -1.13 -2.03
CA ALA A 86 8.21 0.04 -1.17
C ALA A 86 8.69 -0.31 0.24
N ILE A 87 9.63 0.45 0.76
CA ILE A 87 10.02 0.47 2.17
C ILE A 87 10.09 1.92 2.60
N ASP A 88 9.27 2.29 3.57
CA ASP A 88 9.08 3.67 4.04
C ASP A 88 8.75 4.62 2.86
N CYS A 89 9.52 5.69 2.65
CA CYS A 89 9.34 6.61 1.52
C CYS A 89 10.10 6.20 0.25
N HIS A 90 10.75 5.03 0.24
CA HIS A 90 11.60 4.58 -0.84
C HIS A 90 10.92 3.53 -1.72
N MET A 91 11.00 3.70 -3.04
CA MET A 91 10.60 2.69 -4.02
C MET A 91 11.86 2.11 -4.65
N PHE A 92 12.13 0.85 -4.36
CA PHE A 92 13.25 0.08 -4.93
C PHE A 92 12.83 -0.61 -6.21
N ILE A 93 13.66 -0.53 -7.26
CA ILE A 93 13.42 -1.14 -8.56
C ILE A 93 14.62 -2.00 -8.95
N PHE A 94 14.34 -3.23 -9.38
CA PHE A 94 15.35 -4.14 -9.91
C PHE A 94 14.87 -4.84 -11.17
N GLY A 95 15.75 -5.00 -12.13
CA GLY A 95 15.55 -5.85 -13.29
C GLY A 95 14.50 -5.34 -14.28
N GLY A 96 13.75 -6.28 -14.85
CA GLY A 96 12.85 -6.04 -15.96
C GLY A 96 13.53 -6.21 -17.31
N ARG A 97 12.90 -5.73 -18.36
CA ARG A 97 13.47 -5.77 -19.71
C ARG A 97 13.24 -4.48 -20.48
N LEU A 98 14.16 -4.21 -21.40
CA LEU A 98 14.05 -3.21 -22.46
C LEU A 98 14.28 -3.94 -23.80
N GLY A 99 13.21 -4.06 -24.60
CA GLY A 99 13.26 -4.87 -25.83
C GLY A 99 13.57 -6.34 -25.54
N GLY A 100 14.63 -6.85 -26.14
CA GLY A 100 15.13 -8.22 -25.91
C GLY A 100 16.04 -8.38 -24.68
N ASN A 101 16.55 -7.30 -24.12
CA ASN A 101 17.56 -7.32 -23.06
C ASN A 101 16.91 -7.36 -21.68
N ARG A 102 17.38 -8.28 -20.82
CA ARG A 102 17.06 -8.29 -19.38
C ARG A 102 18.01 -7.39 -18.65
N LEU A 103 17.45 -6.64 -17.71
CA LEU A 103 18.14 -5.65 -16.90
C LEU A 103 18.49 -6.26 -15.54
N GLY A 104 19.58 -5.79 -14.94
CA GLY A 104 20.04 -6.24 -13.63
C GLY A 104 20.55 -5.07 -12.77
N ASP A 105 20.29 -3.86 -13.20
CA ASP A 105 20.58 -2.65 -12.45
C ASP A 105 19.57 -2.45 -11.31
N PHE A 106 20.02 -1.78 -10.28
CA PHE A 106 19.26 -1.57 -9.06
C PHE A 106 19.15 -0.08 -8.75
N TRP A 107 17.91 0.39 -8.56
CA TRP A 107 17.59 1.80 -8.37
C TRP A 107 16.67 2.01 -7.17
N VAL A 108 16.79 3.18 -6.57
CA VAL A 108 15.85 3.65 -5.55
C VAL A 108 15.32 5.04 -5.91
N LEU A 109 14.01 5.22 -5.74
CA LEU A 109 13.35 6.52 -5.78
C LEU A 109 13.03 6.93 -4.34
N ASP A 110 13.62 8.03 -3.89
CA ASP A 110 13.18 8.73 -2.70
C ASP A 110 11.95 9.57 -3.06
N THR A 111 10.79 9.24 -2.51
CA THR A 111 9.51 9.88 -2.86
C THR A 111 9.21 11.14 -2.05
N ASP A 112 10.04 11.49 -1.08
CA ASP A 112 9.91 12.76 -0.35
C ASP A 112 10.51 13.91 -1.15
N ILE A 113 11.61 13.65 -1.87
CA ILE A 113 12.33 14.64 -2.70
C ILE A 113 12.29 14.32 -4.19
N TRP A 114 11.68 13.20 -4.60
CA TRP A 114 11.59 12.72 -5.99
C TRP A 114 12.95 12.59 -6.67
N GLN A 115 13.88 11.96 -5.97
CA GLN A 115 15.22 11.74 -6.46
C GLN A 115 15.51 10.27 -6.70
N TRP A 116 16.00 9.97 -7.90
CA TRP A 116 16.54 8.66 -8.26
C TRP A 116 18.01 8.54 -7.87
N SER A 117 18.37 7.37 -7.36
CA SER A 117 19.76 6.97 -7.15
C SER A 117 19.98 5.56 -7.68
N GLU A 118 20.99 5.37 -8.49
CA GLU A 118 21.46 4.04 -8.85
C GLU A 118 22.26 3.48 -7.69
N LEU A 119 21.96 2.23 -7.32
CA LEU A 119 22.55 1.59 -6.15
C LEU A 119 23.59 0.56 -6.60
N THR A 120 24.79 0.67 -6.05
CA THR A 120 25.80 -0.39 -6.15
C THR A 120 25.57 -1.40 -5.03
N SER A 121 25.17 -2.59 -5.38
CA SER A 121 24.93 -3.68 -4.43
C SER A 121 26.08 -4.67 -4.39
N PHE A 122 26.14 -5.45 -3.31
CA PHE A 122 27.23 -6.36 -2.98
C PHE A 122 26.69 -7.77 -2.69
N GLY A 123 27.58 -8.72 -2.39
CA GLY A 123 27.24 -10.08 -2.02
C GLY A 123 26.89 -10.97 -3.22
N ASP A 124 25.92 -11.84 -3.06
CA ASP A 124 25.47 -12.78 -4.09
C ASP A 124 24.55 -12.04 -5.06
N LEU A 125 25.11 -11.43 -6.11
CA LEU A 125 24.32 -10.59 -7.02
C LEU A 125 23.37 -11.45 -7.89
N PRO A 126 22.05 -11.16 -7.90
CA PRO A 126 21.12 -11.85 -8.77
C PRO A 126 21.39 -11.56 -10.24
N SER A 127 21.17 -12.55 -11.12
CA SER A 127 21.25 -12.34 -12.56
C SER A 127 20.20 -11.36 -13.06
N SER A 128 20.51 -10.67 -14.17
CA SER A 128 19.53 -9.87 -14.91
C SER A 128 18.30 -10.71 -15.25
N ARG A 129 17.10 -10.21 -14.91
CA ARG A 129 15.85 -10.98 -15.06
C ARG A 129 14.62 -10.10 -15.21
N ASP A 130 13.63 -10.64 -15.87
CA ASP A 130 12.28 -10.10 -15.91
C ASP A 130 11.27 -11.05 -15.25
N PHE A 131 10.06 -10.56 -14.97
CA PHE A 131 8.95 -11.34 -14.39
C PHE A 131 9.26 -12.09 -13.08
N ALA A 132 10.26 -11.66 -12.37
CA ALA A 132 10.43 -12.02 -10.97
C ALA A 132 9.37 -11.33 -10.11
N ALA A 133 9.18 -11.81 -8.89
CA ALA A 133 8.32 -11.15 -7.93
C ALA A 133 9.07 -10.93 -6.62
N ALA A 134 8.75 -9.85 -5.93
CA ALA A 134 9.40 -9.48 -4.68
C ALA A 134 8.41 -8.90 -3.67
N SER A 135 8.75 -8.98 -2.40
CA SER A 135 7.96 -8.46 -1.29
C SER A 135 8.89 -7.88 -0.22
N PRO A 136 8.47 -6.84 0.50
CA PRO A 136 9.22 -6.38 1.65
C PRO A 136 9.13 -7.40 2.79
N VAL A 137 10.20 -7.55 3.55
CA VAL A 137 10.27 -8.32 4.80
C VAL A 137 10.61 -7.34 5.91
N GLY A 138 9.61 -7.03 6.72
CA GLY A 138 9.72 -5.92 7.67
C GLY A 138 9.91 -4.58 6.94
N ASN A 139 10.70 -3.71 7.56
CA ASN A 139 11.01 -2.36 7.06
C ASN A 139 12.46 -2.22 6.54
N ARG A 140 13.16 -3.34 6.30
CA ARG A 140 14.58 -3.31 5.97
C ARG A 140 14.98 -4.25 4.84
N LYS A 141 14.31 -5.37 4.69
CA LYS A 141 14.73 -6.40 3.73
C LYS A 141 13.73 -6.54 2.59
N ILE A 142 14.23 -6.95 1.44
CA ILE A 142 13.43 -7.32 0.27
C ILE A 142 13.74 -8.78 -0.05
N VAL A 143 12.70 -9.62 -0.17
CA VAL A 143 12.83 -10.97 -0.70
C VAL A 143 12.36 -10.97 -2.16
N MET A 144 13.18 -11.57 -3.03
CA MET A 144 12.89 -11.76 -4.45
C MET A 144 12.91 -13.25 -4.78
N TYR A 145 11.98 -13.68 -5.62
CA TYR A 145 11.88 -15.08 -6.06
C TYR A 145 11.70 -15.19 -7.57
N GLY A 146 12.44 -16.11 -8.19
CA GLY A 146 12.24 -16.58 -9.55
C GLY A 146 12.47 -15.54 -10.66
N GLY A 147 11.69 -15.66 -11.73
CA GLY A 147 11.78 -14.84 -12.93
C GLY A 147 12.37 -15.58 -14.12
N TRP A 148 12.73 -14.84 -15.17
CA TRP A 148 13.31 -15.33 -16.42
C TRP A 148 14.56 -14.54 -16.78
N ASP A 149 15.71 -15.19 -16.96
CA ASP A 149 17.00 -14.55 -17.27
C ASP A 149 17.31 -14.42 -18.77
N GLY A 150 16.36 -14.84 -19.61
CA GLY A 150 16.53 -14.89 -21.05
C GLY A 150 16.92 -16.26 -21.58
N LYS A 151 17.31 -17.19 -20.70
CA LYS A 151 17.75 -18.56 -21.04
C LYS A 151 16.98 -19.62 -20.26
N LYS A 152 16.73 -19.39 -18.98
CA LYS A 152 16.07 -20.35 -18.09
C LYS A 152 15.09 -19.66 -17.14
N TRP A 153 14.04 -20.38 -16.73
CA TRP A 153 13.19 -20.02 -15.59
C TRP A 153 13.98 -20.22 -14.31
N LEU A 154 13.78 -19.32 -13.37
CA LEU A 154 14.55 -19.29 -12.13
C LEU A 154 13.68 -19.75 -10.96
N SER A 155 14.34 -20.33 -9.95
CA SER A 155 13.73 -20.76 -8.68
C SER A 155 14.56 -20.34 -7.47
N ASP A 156 15.53 -19.46 -7.69
CA ASP A 156 16.38 -18.89 -6.67
C ASP A 156 15.61 -17.90 -5.79
N VAL A 157 16.03 -17.80 -4.55
CA VAL A 157 15.51 -16.83 -3.58
C VAL A 157 16.66 -15.93 -3.17
N TYR A 158 16.45 -14.64 -3.32
CA TYR A 158 17.41 -13.65 -2.87
C TYR A 158 16.81 -12.77 -1.78
N ILE A 159 17.62 -12.43 -0.79
CA ILE A 159 17.28 -11.41 0.21
C ILE A 159 18.25 -10.26 0.04
N LEU A 160 17.71 -9.06 -0.09
CA LEU A 160 18.47 -7.82 -0.06
C LEU A 160 18.25 -7.14 1.30
N ASP A 161 19.33 -6.76 1.94
CA ASP A 161 19.30 -5.79 3.03
C ASP A 161 19.41 -4.37 2.42
N THR A 162 18.40 -3.53 2.62
CA THR A 162 18.33 -2.20 1.99
C THR A 162 19.23 -1.15 2.63
N ILE A 163 19.85 -1.47 3.76
CA ILE A 163 20.79 -0.58 4.44
C ILE A 163 22.23 -0.89 4.01
N SER A 164 22.64 -2.17 4.09
CA SER A 164 23.98 -2.60 3.65
C SER A 164 24.10 -2.74 2.14
N LEU A 165 22.96 -2.80 1.41
CA LEU A 165 22.88 -3.09 -0.03
C LEU A 165 23.50 -4.45 -0.40
N GLU A 166 23.44 -5.39 0.52
CA GLU A 166 23.98 -6.74 0.35
C GLU A 166 22.87 -7.71 -0.04
N TRP A 167 23.12 -8.41 -1.15
CA TRP A 167 22.31 -9.54 -1.59
C TRP A 167 22.86 -10.85 -1.05
N VAL A 168 21.96 -11.69 -0.59
CA VAL A 168 22.27 -13.05 -0.15
C VAL A 168 21.35 -14.01 -0.88
N GLU A 169 21.93 -15.01 -1.57
CA GLU A 169 21.16 -16.12 -2.11
C GLU A 169 20.81 -17.08 -0.98
N LEU A 170 19.52 -17.27 -0.76
CA LEU A 170 19.02 -18.06 0.36
C LEU A 170 19.10 -19.56 0.04
N SER A 171 19.89 -20.28 0.80
CA SER A 171 19.89 -21.74 0.77
C SER A 171 18.62 -22.27 1.43
N VAL A 172 17.77 -22.91 0.65
CA VAL A 172 16.44 -23.36 1.10
C VAL A 172 16.37 -24.87 1.07
N SER A 173 15.84 -25.47 2.13
CA SER A 173 15.65 -26.91 2.28
C SER A 173 14.25 -27.37 1.89
N GLY A 174 14.11 -28.68 1.67
CA GLY A 174 12.82 -29.34 1.40
C GLY A 174 12.50 -29.46 -0.09
N THR A 175 11.22 -29.72 -0.37
CA THR A 175 10.71 -29.75 -1.75
C THR A 175 10.59 -28.33 -2.25
N LEU A 176 11.27 -28.02 -3.36
CA LEU A 176 11.29 -26.68 -3.93
C LEU A 176 10.13 -26.49 -4.93
N PRO A 177 9.53 -25.29 -5.00
CA PRO A 177 8.61 -24.98 -6.08
C PRO A 177 9.35 -25.01 -7.42
N PRO A 178 8.68 -25.46 -8.52
CA PRO A 178 9.27 -25.44 -9.85
C PRO A 178 9.70 -24.03 -10.27
N PRO A 179 10.77 -23.88 -11.07
CA PRO A 179 11.20 -22.62 -11.63
C PRO A 179 10.05 -21.92 -12.37
N ARG A 180 9.87 -20.62 -12.13
CA ARG A 180 8.71 -19.88 -12.64
C ARG A 180 8.95 -18.39 -12.82
N CYS A 181 8.15 -17.80 -13.72
CA CYS A 181 8.05 -16.36 -13.93
C CYS A 181 6.58 -15.92 -14.00
N GLY A 182 6.30 -14.63 -13.83
CA GLY A 182 4.93 -14.08 -13.88
C GLY A 182 4.00 -14.58 -12.77
N HIS A 183 4.57 -15.16 -11.71
CA HIS A 183 3.90 -15.47 -10.47
C HIS A 183 3.74 -14.21 -9.61
N SER A 184 2.95 -14.31 -8.57
CA SER A 184 2.85 -13.27 -7.54
C SER A 184 3.42 -13.75 -6.22
N VAL A 185 3.96 -12.81 -5.43
CA VAL A 185 4.41 -13.06 -4.06
C VAL A 185 3.82 -12.03 -3.12
N THR A 186 3.61 -12.42 -1.88
CA THR A 186 3.22 -11.51 -0.81
C THR A 186 3.62 -12.05 0.55
N MET A 187 4.10 -11.17 1.42
CA MET A 187 4.33 -11.52 2.82
C MET A 187 3.01 -11.54 3.57
N ILE A 188 2.74 -12.64 4.25
CA ILE A 188 1.69 -12.73 5.26
C ILE A 188 2.35 -13.08 6.58
N GLU A 189 2.23 -12.18 7.55
CA GLU A 189 2.88 -12.34 8.84
C GLU A 189 4.37 -12.67 8.65
N LYS A 190 4.72 -13.93 8.80
CA LYS A 190 6.10 -14.42 8.77
C LYS A 190 6.40 -15.36 7.59
N ARG A 191 5.51 -15.49 6.65
CA ARG A 191 5.63 -16.39 5.49
C ARG A 191 5.50 -15.63 4.19
N LEU A 192 6.39 -15.93 3.22
CA LEU A 192 6.21 -15.49 1.85
C LEU A 192 5.33 -16.49 1.12
N LEU A 193 4.16 -16.03 0.67
CA LEU A 193 3.31 -16.82 -0.20
C LEU A 193 3.65 -16.58 -1.66
N VAL A 194 3.68 -17.65 -2.44
CA VAL A 194 3.91 -17.65 -3.90
C VAL A 194 2.76 -18.37 -4.58
N TYR A 195 2.11 -17.73 -5.55
CA TYR A 195 1.01 -18.32 -6.29
C TYR A 195 1.23 -18.23 -7.80
N GLY A 196 0.95 -19.33 -8.49
CA GLY A 196 0.86 -19.38 -9.95
C GLY A 196 2.18 -19.18 -10.67
N GLY A 197 2.08 -18.59 -11.86
CA GLY A 197 3.22 -18.37 -12.74
C GLY A 197 3.36 -19.41 -13.84
N ARG A 198 4.45 -19.32 -14.60
CA ARG A 198 4.76 -20.17 -15.73
C ARG A 198 6.20 -20.67 -15.67
N GLY A 199 6.40 -21.93 -15.98
CA GLY A 199 7.72 -22.54 -16.09
C GLY A 199 8.00 -23.11 -17.49
N GLY A 200 9.17 -23.72 -17.64
CA GLY A 200 9.61 -24.29 -18.93
C GLY A 200 8.84 -25.54 -19.35
N GLY A 201 8.26 -25.50 -20.54
CA GLY A 201 7.69 -26.68 -21.19
C GLY A 201 6.42 -27.27 -20.58
N GLY A 202 5.91 -26.66 -19.50
CA GLY A 202 4.73 -27.14 -18.78
C GLY A 202 3.54 -26.21 -18.84
N PRO A 203 2.40 -26.65 -18.30
CA PRO A 203 1.21 -25.83 -18.15
C PRO A 203 1.48 -24.66 -17.20
N ILE A 204 0.65 -23.61 -17.31
CA ILE A 204 0.62 -22.54 -16.34
C ILE A 204 0.24 -23.11 -14.97
N MET A 205 0.88 -22.60 -13.93
CA MET A 205 0.79 -23.14 -12.57
C MET A 205 -0.37 -22.49 -11.80
N GLY A 206 -0.95 -23.27 -10.89
CA GLY A 206 -2.01 -22.84 -9.97
C GLY A 206 -1.76 -23.33 -8.55
N ASP A 207 -0.52 -23.67 -8.25
CA ASP A 207 -0.07 -24.12 -6.94
C ASP A 207 0.25 -22.94 -6.01
N LEU A 208 0.08 -23.16 -4.74
CA LEU A 208 0.40 -22.22 -3.68
C LEU A 208 1.53 -22.75 -2.82
N TRP A 209 2.54 -21.93 -2.62
CA TRP A 209 3.71 -22.26 -1.79
C TRP A 209 3.92 -21.23 -0.71
N ALA A 210 4.47 -21.67 0.41
CA ALA A 210 4.87 -20.82 1.52
C ALA A 210 6.37 -21.04 1.82
N LEU A 211 7.12 -19.95 1.91
CA LEU A 211 8.50 -19.93 2.38
C LEU A 211 8.55 -19.39 3.80
N LYS A 212 9.19 -20.13 4.70
CA LYS A 212 9.47 -19.74 6.08
C LYS A 212 10.95 -19.40 6.29
N GLY A 213 11.30 -18.92 7.49
CA GLY A 213 12.68 -18.64 7.88
C GLY A 213 13.24 -17.34 7.28
N LEU A 214 12.36 -16.38 6.96
CA LEU A 214 12.75 -15.06 6.45
C LEU A 214 12.92 -14.01 7.55
N ILE A 215 12.47 -14.32 8.77
CA ILE A 215 12.49 -13.42 9.93
C ILE A 215 13.45 -13.98 10.94
N GLU A 216 14.52 -13.24 11.24
CA GLU A 216 15.63 -13.69 12.10
C GLU A 216 15.18 -14.06 13.52
N GLU A 217 14.17 -13.37 14.04
CA GLU A 217 13.66 -13.57 15.40
C GLU A 217 13.05 -14.97 15.65
N GLU A 218 12.73 -15.70 14.58
CA GLU A 218 12.12 -17.02 14.69
C GLU A 218 13.14 -18.16 14.82
N ASN A 219 14.43 -17.93 14.48
CA ASN A 219 15.47 -18.96 14.41
C ASN A 219 15.04 -20.21 13.59
N GLU A 220 14.12 -20.05 12.65
CA GLU A 220 13.68 -21.11 11.76
C GLU A 220 14.58 -21.19 10.53
N ALA A 221 15.02 -22.41 10.19
CA ALA A 221 15.71 -22.63 8.94
C ALA A 221 14.81 -22.34 7.73
N PRO A 222 15.31 -21.65 6.68
CA PRO A 222 14.53 -21.41 5.47
C PRO A 222 14.03 -22.70 4.83
N GLY A 223 12.74 -22.74 4.50
CA GLY A 223 12.15 -23.97 3.93
C GLY A 223 10.84 -23.71 3.21
N TRP A 224 10.64 -24.40 2.07
CA TRP A 224 9.42 -24.35 1.30
C TRP A 224 8.41 -25.40 1.76
N THR A 225 7.13 -25.03 1.70
CA THR A 225 6.00 -25.94 1.91
C THR A 225 4.95 -25.66 0.86
N GLN A 226 4.50 -26.68 0.13
CA GLN A 226 3.34 -26.55 -0.75
C GLN A 226 2.07 -26.58 0.07
N LEU A 227 1.21 -25.61 -0.13
CA LEU A 227 -0.06 -25.49 0.58
C LEU A 227 -1.20 -25.98 -0.31
N LYS A 228 -2.01 -26.87 0.24
CA LYS A 228 -3.27 -27.33 -0.36
C LYS A 228 -4.41 -26.82 0.53
N LEU A 229 -4.95 -25.67 0.19
CA LEU A 229 -5.98 -25.03 0.99
C LEU A 229 -7.38 -25.42 0.49
N PRO A 230 -8.36 -25.54 1.41
CA PRO A 230 -9.75 -25.80 1.03
C PRO A 230 -10.38 -24.62 0.29
N GLY A 231 -11.57 -24.86 -0.27
CA GLY A 231 -12.38 -23.85 -0.93
C GLY A 231 -12.18 -23.78 -2.46
N GLN A 232 -12.55 -22.66 -3.03
CA GLN A 232 -12.53 -22.43 -4.49
C GLN A 232 -11.23 -21.77 -4.90
N ALA A 233 -10.15 -22.54 -5.01
CA ALA A 233 -8.87 -22.01 -5.47
C ALA A 233 -8.99 -21.37 -6.86
N PRO A 234 -8.22 -20.30 -7.15
CA PRO A 234 -8.18 -19.72 -8.48
C PRO A 234 -7.65 -20.74 -9.50
N SER A 235 -8.04 -20.61 -10.77
CA SER A 235 -7.43 -21.39 -11.85
C SER A 235 -5.97 -21.05 -12.03
N ALA A 236 -5.19 -21.99 -12.60
CA ALA A 236 -3.79 -21.76 -12.95
C ALA A 236 -3.63 -20.51 -13.82
N ARG A 237 -2.74 -19.59 -13.41
CA ARG A 237 -2.58 -18.29 -14.05
C ARG A 237 -1.21 -17.67 -13.82
N CYS A 238 -0.84 -16.75 -14.73
CA CYS A 238 0.30 -15.86 -14.57
C CYS A 238 -0.11 -14.41 -14.92
N GLY A 239 0.71 -13.42 -14.49
CA GLY A 239 0.44 -12.02 -14.72
C GLY A 239 -0.77 -11.47 -13.95
N HIS A 240 -1.22 -12.17 -12.92
CA HIS A 240 -2.23 -11.72 -11.97
C HIS A 240 -1.61 -10.87 -10.87
N THR A 241 -2.44 -10.20 -10.09
CA THR A 241 -2.02 -9.48 -8.88
C THR A 241 -2.55 -10.15 -7.63
N ILE A 242 -1.78 -10.08 -6.55
CA ILE A 242 -2.24 -10.36 -5.18
C ILE A 242 -2.05 -9.11 -4.34
N THR A 243 -3.15 -8.64 -3.74
CA THR A 243 -3.17 -7.42 -2.93
C THR A 243 -3.73 -7.74 -1.55
N SER A 244 -3.06 -7.27 -0.51
CA SER A 244 -3.55 -7.43 0.87
C SER A 244 -4.75 -6.52 1.11
N GLY A 245 -5.81 -7.07 1.67
CA GLY A 245 -7.06 -6.42 2.03
C GLY A 245 -7.44 -6.64 3.50
N GLY A 246 -6.51 -6.47 4.41
CA GLY A 246 -6.73 -6.71 5.83
C GLY A 246 -6.89 -8.19 6.15
N TYR A 247 -8.12 -8.67 6.34
CA TYR A 247 -8.39 -10.07 6.69
C TYR A 247 -8.27 -11.07 5.53
N TYR A 248 -8.07 -10.61 4.30
CA TYR A 248 -7.94 -11.48 3.14
C TYR A 248 -6.88 -10.97 2.16
N LEU A 249 -6.39 -11.87 1.32
CA LEU A 249 -5.64 -11.53 0.13
C LEU A 249 -6.57 -11.58 -1.07
N LEU A 250 -6.58 -10.51 -1.84
CA LEU A 250 -7.35 -10.41 -3.07
C LEU A 250 -6.46 -10.73 -4.27
N LEU A 251 -6.83 -11.76 -5.00
CA LEU A 251 -6.24 -12.13 -6.27
C LEU A 251 -7.17 -11.69 -7.40
N PHE A 252 -6.63 -10.98 -8.40
CA PHE A 252 -7.39 -10.51 -9.55
C PHE A 252 -6.66 -10.78 -10.87
N GLY A 253 -7.43 -11.16 -11.90
CA GLY A 253 -7.00 -11.22 -13.29
C GLY A 253 -5.93 -12.27 -13.59
N GLY A 254 -5.06 -11.94 -14.54
CA GLY A 254 -4.05 -12.83 -15.08
C GLY A 254 -4.53 -13.58 -16.32
N HIS A 255 -3.70 -14.44 -16.87
CA HIS A 255 -4.05 -15.31 -17.98
C HIS A 255 -3.62 -16.77 -17.72
N GLY A 256 -4.33 -17.70 -18.33
CA GLY A 256 -4.11 -19.13 -18.25
C GLY A 256 -4.06 -19.80 -19.60
N THR A 257 -3.87 -21.09 -19.66
CA THR A 257 -3.79 -22.00 -20.81
C THR A 257 -3.24 -21.43 -22.12
N GLY A 258 -2.38 -22.15 -22.79
CA GLY A 258 -1.86 -21.82 -24.11
C GLY A 258 -0.47 -21.22 -24.11
N GLY A 259 -0.04 -20.53 -23.15
CA GLY A 259 1.29 -19.94 -23.08
C GLY A 259 1.35 -18.48 -23.47
N TRP A 260 2.40 -17.88 -23.07
CA TRP A 260 2.79 -16.49 -23.04
C TRP A 260 2.47 -15.61 -24.28
N LEU A 261 2.42 -16.18 -25.49
CA LEU A 261 2.08 -15.48 -26.73
C LEU A 261 1.10 -16.29 -27.61
N SER A 262 0.46 -17.27 -27.03
CA SER A 262 -0.50 -18.10 -27.76
C SER A 262 -1.78 -17.31 -28.05
N ARG A 263 -2.31 -17.50 -29.26
CA ARG A 263 -3.63 -16.95 -29.63
C ARG A 263 -4.79 -17.55 -28.81
N TYR A 264 -4.51 -18.53 -27.97
CA TYR A 264 -5.45 -19.28 -27.15
C TYR A 264 -5.35 -18.99 -25.66
N ASP A 265 -4.63 -17.92 -25.26
CA ASP A 265 -4.58 -17.50 -23.87
C ASP A 265 -5.97 -17.05 -23.40
N ILE A 266 -6.36 -17.59 -22.25
CA ILE A 266 -7.61 -17.19 -21.57
C ILE A 266 -7.21 -16.14 -20.52
N TYR A 267 -7.76 -14.94 -20.68
CA TYR A 267 -7.60 -13.87 -19.69
C TYR A 267 -8.73 -13.93 -18.67
N TYR A 268 -8.44 -13.54 -17.46
CA TYR A 268 -9.35 -13.59 -16.32
C TYR A 268 -9.68 -12.18 -15.81
N ASN A 269 -10.88 -12.05 -15.22
CA ASN A 269 -11.37 -10.87 -14.53
C ASN A 269 -12.10 -11.22 -13.23
N ASP A 270 -11.90 -12.44 -12.73
CA ASP A 270 -12.46 -12.90 -11.48
C ASP A 270 -11.65 -12.36 -10.28
N CYS A 271 -12.37 -12.13 -9.19
CA CYS A 271 -11.81 -11.81 -7.89
C CYS A 271 -11.90 -13.04 -6.98
N VAL A 272 -10.77 -13.59 -6.62
CA VAL A 272 -10.67 -14.70 -5.67
C VAL A 272 -9.92 -14.22 -4.44
N VAL A 273 -10.41 -14.58 -3.27
CA VAL A 273 -9.80 -14.17 -2.01
C VAL A 273 -9.34 -15.39 -1.22
N LEU A 274 -8.16 -15.26 -0.62
CA LEU A 274 -7.72 -16.14 0.44
C LEU A 274 -8.06 -15.48 1.77
N ASP A 275 -9.03 -16.07 2.47
CA ASP A 275 -9.40 -15.62 3.80
C ASP A 275 -8.31 -16.05 4.79
N ARG A 276 -7.75 -15.08 5.52
CA ARG A 276 -6.62 -15.31 6.43
C ARG A 276 -7.05 -15.98 7.75
N VAL A 277 -8.31 -15.85 8.11
CA VAL A 277 -8.85 -16.42 9.36
C VAL A 277 -9.24 -17.87 9.16
N SER A 278 -10.04 -18.15 8.13
CA SER A 278 -10.48 -19.52 7.82
C SER A 278 -9.47 -20.31 6.98
N VAL A 279 -8.44 -19.65 6.45
CA VAL A 279 -7.36 -20.21 5.62
C VAL A 279 -7.93 -20.99 4.42
N GLN A 280 -8.91 -20.40 3.73
CA GLN A 280 -9.56 -21.04 2.58
C GLN A 280 -9.79 -20.06 1.42
N TRP A 281 -9.83 -20.61 0.21
CA TRP A 281 -10.16 -19.87 -0.99
C TRP A 281 -11.64 -19.69 -1.17
N THR A 282 -12.07 -18.48 -1.51
CA THR A 282 -13.45 -18.18 -1.86
C THR A 282 -13.52 -17.08 -2.92
N ARG A 283 -14.64 -16.94 -3.59
CA ARG A 283 -14.85 -15.83 -4.50
C ARG A 283 -15.34 -14.60 -3.74
N LEU A 284 -14.80 -13.43 -4.11
CA LEU A 284 -15.30 -12.17 -3.56
C LEU A 284 -16.74 -11.95 -4.07
N PRO A 285 -17.73 -11.70 -3.21
CA PRO A 285 -19.07 -11.36 -3.66
C PRO A 285 -19.05 -10.02 -4.41
N ILE A 286 -19.34 -10.05 -5.71
CA ILE A 286 -19.41 -8.87 -6.59
C ILE A 286 -20.79 -8.85 -7.22
N ASN A 287 -21.43 -7.67 -7.19
CA ASN A 287 -22.84 -7.52 -7.60
C ASN A 287 -23.02 -6.81 -8.95
N ASN A 288 -21.94 -6.61 -9.69
CA ASN A 288 -22.00 -6.00 -11.03
C ASN A 288 -20.90 -6.55 -11.93
N GLU A 289 -20.94 -6.14 -13.20
CA GLU A 289 -19.97 -6.57 -14.21
C GLU A 289 -18.55 -6.09 -13.86
N PRO A 290 -17.56 -7.00 -13.86
CA PRO A 290 -16.16 -6.65 -13.65
C PRO A 290 -15.56 -5.95 -14.89
N PRO A 291 -14.42 -5.27 -14.74
CA PRO A 291 -13.66 -4.77 -15.89
C PRO A 291 -13.25 -5.90 -16.83
N SER A 292 -12.89 -5.55 -18.06
CA SER A 292 -12.40 -6.51 -19.05
C SER A 292 -11.26 -7.36 -18.48
N ALA A 293 -11.27 -8.65 -18.83
CA ALA A 293 -10.25 -9.60 -18.43
C ALA A 293 -8.85 -9.12 -18.85
N ARG A 294 -7.87 -9.19 -17.95
CA ARG A 294 -6.55 -8.63 -18.17
C ARG A 294 -5.46 -9.28 -17.34
N ALA A 295 -4.21 -9.17 -17.84
CA ALA A 295 -3.00 -9.54 -17.13
C ALA A 295 -2.02 -8.38 -17.11
N TYR A 296 -1.01 -8.43 -16.24
CA TYR A 296 0.08 -7.43 -16.12
C TYR A 296 -0.41 -6.00 -15.81
N HIS A 297 -1.54 -5.92 -15.14
CA HIS A 297 -2.10 -4.71 -14.52
C HIS A 297 -1.50 -4.49 -13.14
N SER A 298 -1.78 -3.35 -12.55
CA SER A 298 -1.58 -3.13 -11.11
C SER A 298 -2.89 -3.06 -10.36
N MET A 299 -2.88 -3.53 -9.12
CA MET A 299 -4.02 -3.43 -8.21
C MET A 299 -3.49 -3.11 -6.81
N ASN A 300 -3.88 -1.96 -6.29
CA ASN A 300 -3.36 -1.40 -5.05
C ASN A 300 -4.48 -1.06 -4.09
N SER A 301 -4.26 -1.26 -2.80
CA SER A 301 -5.21 -0.82 -1.78
C SER A 301 -5.15 0.70 -1.62
N ALA A 302 -6.32 1.33 -1.48
CA ALA A 302 -6.48 2.76 -1.23
C ALA A 302 -7.54 2.94 -0.13
N GLY A 303 -7.14 2.76 1.11
CA GLY A 303 -8.06 2.68 2.25
C GLY A 303 -8.93 1.41 2.17
N SER A 304 -10.25 1.57 2.17
CA SER A 304 -11.21 0.47 2.00
C SER A 304 -11.42 0.07 0.53
N ARG A 305 -10.81 0.75 -0.42
CA ARG A 305 -10.96 0.57 -1.86
C ARG A 305 -9.73 -0.10 -2.45
N TYR A 306 -9.90 -0.66 -3.66
CA TYR A 306 -8.78 -1.08 -4.49
C TYR A 306 -8.80 -0.33 -5.81
N LEU A 307 -7.64 0.18 -6.21
CA LEU A 307 -7.41 0.84 -7.49
C LEU A 307 -6.80 -0.17 -8.47
N LEU A 308 -7.50 -0.45 -9.55
CA LEU A 308 -7.01 -1.22 -10.68
C LEU A 308 -6.63 -0.27 -11.82
N PHE A 309 -5.43 -0.47 -12.38
CA PHE A 309 -4.98 0.31 -13.53
C PHE A 309 -4.23 -0.55 -14.54
N GLY A 310 -4.49 -0.27 -15.82
CA GLY A 310 -3.73 -0.82 -16.94
C GLY A 310 -3.94 -2.31 -17.18
N GLY A 311 -2.93 -2.94 -17.77
CA GLY A 311 -2.93 -4.35 -18.15
C GLY A 311 -3.13 -4.57 -19.65
N PHE A 312 -3.20 -5.85 -20.04
CA PHE A 312 -3.27 -6.31 -21.42
C PHE A 312 -4.18 -7.54 -21.53
N ASP A 313 -4.95 -7.67 -22.60
CA ASP A 313 -5.89 -8.76 -22.84
C ASP A 313 -5.48 -9.69 -24.00
N GLY A 314 -4.26 -9.56 -24.48
CA GLY A 314 -3.78 -10.29 -25.68
C GLY A 314 -3.94 -9.49 -26.97
N LYS A 315 -4.72 -8.39 -26.97
CA LYS A 315 -4.96 -7.53 -28.14
C LYS A 315 -4.69 -6.06 -27.85
N SER A 316 -5.17 -5.58 -26.70
CA SER A 316 -5.19 -4.16 -26.35
C SER A 316 -4.52 -3.94 -25.01
N THR A 317 -3.78 -2.83 -24.91
CA THR A 317 -3.23 -2.33 -23.63
C THR A 317 -4.23 -1.35 -23.03
N PHE A 318 -4.60 -1.56 -21.76
CA PHE A 318 -5.58 -0.76 -21.06
C PHE A 318 -4.97 0.47 -20.39
N GLY A 319 -5.73 1.56 -20.33
CA GLY A 319 -5.42 2.79 -19.60
C GLY A 319 -6.59 3.26 -18.72
N ASP A 320 -7.59 2.40 -18.54
CA ASP A 320 -8.75 2.66 -17.70
C ASP A 320 -8.39 2.49 -16.21
N VAL A 321 -9.06 3.27 -15.38
CA VAL A 321 -8.97 3.21 -13.93
C VAL A 321 -10.29 2.66 -13.39
N TRP A 322 -10.20 1.67 -12.52
CA TRP A 322 -11.35 1.07 -11.87
C TRP A 322 -11.17 1.04 -10.36
N TRP A 323 -12.27 1.21 -9.67
CA TRP A 323 -12.37 1.02 -8.24
C TRP A 323 -13.12 -0.27 -7.93
N LEU A 324 -12.56 -1.09 -7.07
CA LEU A 324 -13.31 -2.14 -6.38
C LEU A 324 -13.62 -1.63 -4.98
N VAL A 325 -14.91 -1.47 -4.68
CA VAL A 325 -15.38 -0.80 -3.47
C VAL A 325 -16.40 -1.66 -2.73
N PRO A 326 -16.47 -1.61 -1.39
CA PRO A 326 -17.54 -2.26 -0.64
C PRO A 326 -18.89 -1.57 -0.86
N ASP A 327 -19.96 -2.25 -0.52
CA ASP A 327 -21.35 -1.82 -0.75
C ASP A 327 -21.75 -0.55 0.00
N ASP A 328 -21.11 -0.27 1.13
CA ASP A 328 -21.31 0.94 1.93
C ASP A 328 -20.54 2.16 1.41
N ASP A 329 -19.67 1.98 0.41
CA ASP A 329 -18.89 3.08 -0.15
C ASP A 329 -19.78 4.07 -0.95
N PRO A 330 -19.60 5.40 -0.76
CA PRO A 330 -20.36 6.40 -1.51
C PRO A 330 -20.27 6.27 -3.04
N ILE A 331 -19.16 5.76 -3.58
CA ILE A 331 -19.01 5.55 -5.03
C ILE A 331 -19.90 4.41 -5.51
N ALA A 332 -20.09 3.34 -4.72
CA ALA A 332 -20.99 2.25 -5.07
C ALA A 332 -22.44 2.71 -5.20
N LYS A 333 -22.87 3.70 -4.41
CA LYS A 333 -24.22 4.26 -4.47
C LYS A 333 -24.55 4.93 -5.81
N ARG A 334 -23.57 5.35 -6.60
CA ARG A 334 -23.79 5.91 -7.93
C ARG A 334 -24.37 4.89 -8.91
N LEU A 335 -24.11 3.59 -8.71
CA LEU A 335 -24.65 2.53 -9.55
C LEU A 335 -26.10 2.20 -9.24
N THR A 336 -26.59 2.53 -8.06
CA THR A 336 -27.94 2.25 -7.62
C THR A 336 -28.93 3.41 -7.87
N THR A 337 -28.43 4.56 -8.30
CA THR A 337 -29.25 5.79 -8.50
C THR A 337 -29.70 6.02 -9.95
N TYR A 338 -29.45 5.08 -10.88
CA TYR A 338 -30.12 5.13 -12.18
C TYR A 338 -31.37 4.27 -12.16
N PRO A 339 -32.58 4.85 -12.19
CA PRO A 339 -33.78 4.07 -12.43
C PRO A 339 -33.74 3.52 -13.85
N SER A 340 -33.88 2.22 -13.99
CA SER A 340 -34.31 1.58 -15.21
C SER A 340 -35.78 1.95 -15.44
N ASP A 341 -36.04 3.09 -16.06
CA ASP A 341 -37.34 3.38 -16.63
C ASP A 341 -37.21 4.56 -17.62
N VAL A 342 -37.03 4.21 -18.88
CA VAL A 342 -37.51 5.03 -20.00
C VAL A 342 -38.09 4.11 -21.05
N ILE A 343 -39.37 3.77 -20.91
CA ILE A 343 -40.27 3.57 -22.05
C ILE A 343 -41.66 4.06 -21.60
N SER A 344 -42.12 5.15 -22.14
CA SER A 344 -43.34 5.42 -22.86
C SER A 344 -43.89 6.84 -22.59
N GLU A 345 -43.81 7.57 -23.64
CA GLU A 345 -44.82 8.41 -24.30
C GLU A 345 -45.70 9.41 -23.49
N SER A 346 -45.48 10.63 -23.92
CA SER A 346 -46.45 11.61 -24.43
C SER A 346 -47.39 12.36 -23.50
N ASN A 347 -47.22 13.66 -23.65
CA ASN A 347 -48.24 14.71 -23.77
C ASN A 347 -48.87 15.38 -22.55
N THR A 348 -48.61 16.63 -22.55
CA THR A 348 -49.50 17.82 -22.48
C THR A 348 -49.57 18.59 -21.18
N THR A 349 -49.15 19.84 -21.37
CA THR A 349 -49.69 21.14 -20.94
C THR A 349 -49.64 21.61 -19.50
N MET A 350 -48.94 22.72 -19.42
CA MET A 350 -49.20 24.00 -18.74
C MET A 350 -49.88 24.04 -17.34
N GLY A 351 -49.20 24.71 -16.46
CA GLY A 351 -49.85 25.33 -15.32
C GLY A 351 -48.86 25.74 -14.23
N SER A 352 -48.53 27.02 -14.24
CA SER A 352 -47.83 27.76 -13.20
C SER A 352 -48.48 27.65 -11.83
N GLN A 353 -47.72 27.49 -10.77
CA GLN A 353 -47.70 28.40 -9.61
C GLN A 353 -46.73 27.90 -8.53
N GLU A 354 -46.06 28.89 -7.98
CA GLU A 354 -45.12 28.82 -6.85
C GLU A 354 -45.77 28.31 -5.56
N GLY A 355 -44.99 27.57 -4.79
CA GLY A 355 -45.34 27.19 -3.45
C GLY A 355 -44.19 26.39 -2.80
N GLN A 356 -43.31 27.12 -2.12
CA GLN A 356 -42.24 26.54 -1.30
C GLN A 356 -42.84 25.69 -0.19
N ASN A 357 -42.54 24.42 -0.17
CA ASN A 357 -42.60 23.61 1.05
C ASN A 357 -41.35 22.72 1.07
N GLU A 358 -40.36 23.15 1.83
CA GLU A 358 -39.19 22.35 2.16
C GLU A 358 -39.62 21.15 3.02
N THR A 359 -39.28 19.97 2.56
CA THR A 359 -39.50 18.73 3.33
C THR A 359 -38.54 18.66 4.52
N PRO A 360 -38.91 18.01 5.64
CA PRO A 360 -38.07 17.87 6.84
C PRO A 360 -36.67 17.31 6.58
N MET A 361 -36.49 16.60 5.49
CA MET A 361 -35.21 16.01 5.08
C MET A 361 -34.22 17.06 4.51
N MET A 362 -34.72 18.13 3.90
CA MET A 362 -33.88 19.25 3.41
C MET A 362 -33.41 20.15 4.57
N LEU A 363 -34.20 20.28 5.61
CA LEU A 363 -33.80 21.03 6.81
C LEU A 363 -32.68 20.33 7.58
N GLU A 364 -32.72 19.02 7.64
CA GLU A 364 -31.66 18.19 8.24
C GLU A 364 -30.36 18.25 7.43
N LEU A 365 -30.44 18.28 6.09
CA LEU A 365 -29.32 18.45 5.20
C LEU A 365 -28.66 19.83 5.33
N HIS A 366 -29.47 20.91 5.42
CA HIS A 366 -28.97 22.25 5.64
C HIS A 366 -28.32 22.42 7.01
N LYS A 367 -28.87 21.79 8.05
CA LYS A 367 -28.26 21.76 9.38
C LYS A 367 -26.91 21.04 9.41
N ARG A 368 -26.73 19.97 8.62
CA ARG A 368 -25.46 19.29 8.45
C ARG A 368 -24.46 20.06 7.58
N LEU A 369 -24.94 20.85 6.62
CA LEU A 369 -24.11 21.69 5.75
C LEU A 369 -23.64 22.98 6.43
N GLU A 370 -24.44 23.57 7.30
CA GLU A 370 -24.05 24.78 8.07
C GLU A 370 -22.96 24.48 9.11
N ILE A 371 -22.85 23.24 9.61
CA ILE A 371 -21.75 22.82 10.46
C ILE A 371 -20.42 22.71 9.66
N SER A 372 -20.49 22.67 8.32
CA SER A 372 -19.34 22.53 7.41
C SER A 372 -18.75 23.84 6.90
N ILE A 373 -19.34 25.01 7.23
CA ILE A 373 -18.89 26.33 6.74
C ILE A 373 -18.28 27.18 7.88
N SER A 374 -17.66 26.57 8.81
CA SER A 374 -16.72 27.26 9.70
C SER A 374 -15.31 27.06 9.15
N LEU A 375 -14.82 28.12 8.50
CA LEU A 375 -13.46 28.25 7.97
C LEU A 375 -12.41 28.07 9.09
N SER A 376 -11.93 26.85 9.26
CA SER A 376 -10.68 26.56 9.94
C SER A 376 -10.08 25.29 9.31
N ASN A 377 -8.90 25.42 8.77
CA ASN A 377 -8.00 24.45 8.16
C ASN A 377 -8.47 22.98 8.10
N PRO A 378 -8.50 22.31 6.93
CA PRO A 378 -8.89 20.92 6.84
C PRO A 378 -7.88 20.06 7.60
N LYS A 379 -8.30 19.50 8.74
CA LYS A 379 -7.58 18.40 9.38
C LYS A 379 -7.72 17.15 8.52
N PRO A 380 -6.67 16.32 8.39
CA PRO A 380 -6.77 15.05 7.69
C PRO A 380 -7.78 14.12 8.39
N ILE A 381 -8.63 13.47 7.61
CA ILE A 381 -9.68 12.53 8.07
C ILE A 381 -9.11 11.36 8.91
N LEU A 382 -7.82 11.05 8.78
CA LEU A 382 -7.13 10.05 9.60
C LEU A 382 -6.99 10.46 11.08
N ASP A 383 -6.95 11.77 11.38
CA ASP A 383 -6.88 12.25 12.77
C ASP A 383 -8.20 12.06 13.51
N GLU A 384 -9.36 12.02 12.81
CA GLU A 384 -10.67 11.90 13.44
C GLU A 384 -10.99 10.47 13.92
N MET A 385 -10.64 9.42 13.15
CA MET A 385 -10.87 8.03 13.57
C MET A 385 -9.98 7.61 14.74
N GLU A 386 -8.74 8.10 14.79
CA GLU A 386 -7.84 7.83 15.92
C GLU A 386 -8.24 8.62 17.18
N ASP A 387 -8.90 9.76 17.02
CA ASP A 387 -9.39 10.59 18.13
C ASP A 387 -10.64 9.98 18.81
N GLU A 388 -11.43 9.14 18.14
CA GLU A 388 -12.54 8.39 18.76
C GLU A 388 -12.05 7.38 19.81
N ASP A 389 -10.97 6.66 19.52
CA ASP A 389 -10.36 5.71 20.47
C ASP A 389 -9.83 6.44 21.72
N PHE A 390 -9.24 7.62 21.54
CA PHE A 390 -8.79 8.45 22.66
C PHE A 390 -9.97 8.99 23.48
N THR A 391 -11.09 9.33 22.84
CA THR A 391 -12.29 9.80 23.53
C THR A 391 -12.93 8.68 24.35
N GLN A 392 -13.02 7.48 23.82
CA GLN A 392 -13.50 6.28 24.54
C GLN A 392 -12.57 5.94 25.72
N LEU A 393 -11.27 5.96 25.51
CA LEU A 393 -10.32 5.66 26.57
C LEU A 393 -10.39 6.71 27.69
N ARG A 394 -10.54 7.98 27.35
CA ARG A 394 -10.72 9.05 28.35
C ARG A 394 -11.96 8.83 29.21
N SER A 395 -13.07 8.40 28.62
CA SER A 395 -14.29 8.12 29.39
C SER A 395 -14.08 7.00 30.41
N ILE A 396 -13.19 6.04 30.09
CA ILE A 396 -12.84 4.90 30.97
C ILE A 396 -11.86 5.31 32.06
N VAL A 397 -10.83 6.12 31.71
CA VAL A 397 -9.70 6.43 32.59
C VAL A 397 -9.94 7.69 33.44
N VAL A 398 -10.59 8.71 32.88
CA VAL A 398 -10.78 10.02 33.51
C VAL A 398 -12.24 10.26 33.92
N GLY A 399 -13.20 9.49 33.39
CA GLY A 399 -14.60 9.51 33.82
C GLY A 399 -15.46 10.66 33.28
N ASP A 400 -15.00 11.41 32.27
CA ASP A 400 -15.73 12.54 31.69
C ASP A 400 -16.06 12.33 30.20
N THR A 401 -17.32 12.49 29.83
CA THR A 401 -17.86 12.19 28.48
C THR A 401 -18.11 13.41 27.60
N THR A 402 -17.85 14.64 28.08
CA THR A 402 -18.34 15.88 27.44
C THR A 402 -17.31 16.69 26.65
N ALA A 403 -16.07 16.24 26.55
CA ALA A 403 -15.01 17.00 25.89
C ALA A 403 -14.84 16.66 24.40
N ASN A 404 -14.37 17.63 23.61
CA ASN A 404 -13.95 17.38 22.24
C ASN A 404 -12.62 16.58 22.19
N ASN A 405 -12.30 16.02 21.02
CA ASN A 405 -11.16 15.12 20.84
C ASN A 405 -9.80 15.73 21.29
N ILE A 406 -9.56 17.01 21.04
CA ILE A 406 -8.32 17.69 21.44
C ILE A 406 -8.18 17.73 22.97
N GLN A 407 -9.27 18.02 23.68
CA GLN A 407 -9.28 18.02 25.14
C GLN A 407 -9.15 16.62 25.72
N ALA A 408 -9.68 15.58 25.02
CA ALA A 408 -9.53 14.19 25.41
C ALA A 408 -8.07 13.74 25.34
N VAL A 409 -7.37 14.03 24.25
CA VAL A 409 -5.94 13.72 24.09
C VAL A 409 -5.10 14.44 25.14
N GLN A 410 -5.38 15.73 25.40
CA GLN A 410 -4.65 16.49 26.42
C GLN A 410 -4.86 15.92 27.83
N ALA A 411 -6.09 15.55 28.17
CA ALA A 411 -6.40 14.96 29.47
C ALA A 411 -5.70 13.59 29.68
N LEU A 412 -5.61 12.77 28.63
CA LEU A 412 -4.86 11.50 28.68
C LEU A 412 -3.35 11.74 28.82
N ARG A 413 -2.79 12.73 28.12
CA ARG A 413 -1.39 13.13 28.29
C ARG A 413 -1.08 13.55 29.71
N ASP A 414 -1.94 14.38 30.30
CA ASP A 414 -1.81 14.82 31.69
C ASP A 414 -1.93 13.64 32.68
N HIS A 415 -2.78 12.67 32.37
CA HIS A 415 -2.90 11.42 33.13
C HIS A 415 -1.60 10.60 33.05
N TRP A 416 -1.09 10.31 31.84
CA TRP A 416 0.13 9.53 31.67
C TRP A 416 1.39 10.22 32.21
N MET A 417 1.43 11.55 32.15
CA MET A 417 2.51 12.33 32.77
C MET A 417 2.60 12.13 34.31
N LYS A 418 1.46 11.92 34.97
CA LYS A 418 1.34 11.68 36.42
C LYS A 418 1.43 10.20 36.79
N SER A 419 1.25 9.28 35.83
CA SER A 419 1.18 7.85 36.05
C SER A 419 2.55 7.25 36.40
N SER A 420 2.55 6.18 37.23
CA SER A 420 3.70 5.31 37.47
C SER A 420 3.66 4.11 36.48
N PRO A 421 4.79 3.44 36.21
CA PRO A 421 4.80 2.27 35.33
C PRO A 421 3.84 1.15 35.76
N GLN A 422 3.62 1.00 37.07
CA GLN A 422 2.73 -0.02 37.62
C GLN A 422 1.24 0.34 37.51
N SER A 423 0.91 1.61 37.27
CA SER A 423 -0.48 2.08 37.15
C SER A 423 -1.03 2.04 35.73
N ILE A 424 -0.18 1.80 34.73
CA ILE A 424 -0.60 1.69 33.33
C ILE A 424 -1.31 0.37 33.09
N THR A 425 -2.54 0.44 32.62
CA THR A 425 -3.36 -0.75 32.31
C THR A 425 -3.10 -1.23 30.87
N LEU A 426 -3.41 -2.50 30.60
CA LEU A 426 -3.28 -3.06 29.25
C LEU A 426 -4.12 -2.31 28.19
N LYS A 427 -5.24 -1.70 28.59
CA LYS A 427 -6.09 -0.91 27.71
C LYS A 427 -5.43 0.42 27.30
N GLU A 428 -4.54 0.95 28.13
CA GLU A 428 -3.83 2.20 27.88
C GLU A 428 -2.56 2.02 27.03
N LEU A 429 -2.03 0.80 26.91
CA LEU A 429 -0.76 0.54 26.22
C LEU A 429 -0.79 0.91 24.74
N SER A 430 -1.83 0.52 24.00
CA SER A 430 -1.95 0.81 22.58
C SER A 430 -2.11 2.32 22.32
N PRO A 431 -3.02 3.05 22.98
CA PRO A 431 -3.13 4.49 22.84
C PRO A 431 -1.89 5.26 23.29
N LEU A 432 -1.24 4.85 24.39
CA LEU A 432 0.01 5.45 24.84
C LEU A 432 1.13 5.32 23.81
N LEU A 433 1.27 4.12 23.21
CA LEU A 433 2.26 3.87 22.16
C LEU A 433 1.95 4.70 20.90
N HIS A 434 0.69 4.80 20.50
CA HIS A 434 0.28 5.61 19.35
C HIS A 434 0.59 7.09 19.55
N ASP A 435 0.26 7.66 20.72
CA ASP A 435 0.58 9.06 20.99
C ASP A 435 2.08 9.30 21.09
N TYR A 436 2.84 8.35 21.64
CA TYR A 436 4.31 8.38 21.65
C TYR A 436 4.88 8.43 20.21
N GLN A 437 4.39 7.58 19.31
CA GLN A 437 4.82 7.57 17.91
C GLN A 437 4.45 8.87 17.17
N ARG A 438 3.28 9.45 17.45
CA ARG A 438 2.87 10.78 16.95
C ARG A 438 3.80 11.90 17.41
N LEU A 439 4.19 11.87 18.67
CA LEU A 439 5.10 12.88 19.24
C LEU A 439 6.50 12.78 18.61
N ILE A 440 7.02 11.57 18.40
CA ILE A 440 8.29 11.35 17.70
C ILE A 440 8.23 11.86 16.25
N ALA A 441 7.19 11.52 15.50
CA ALA A 441 7.02 11.97 14.11
C ALA A 441 7.01 13.51 14.03
N ARG A 442 6.28 14.18 14.93
CA ARG A 442 6.26 15.66 15.02
C ARG A 442 7.61 16.26 15.41
N HIS A 443 8.37 15.58 16.25
CA HIS A 443 9.71 16.02 16.67
C HIS A 443 10.70 15.95 15.49
N HIS A 444 10.65 14.89 14.69
CA HIS A 444 11.49 14.75 13.48
C HIS A 444 11.16 15.81 12.43
N ILE A 445 9.89 16.08 12.15
CA ILE A 445 9.47 17.11 11.19
C ILE A 445 9.98 18.50 11.57
N LYS A 446 9.96 18.86 12.87
CA LYS A 446 10.51 20.14 13.34
C LYS A 446 12.03 20.21 13.22
N LYS A 447 12.75 19.10 13.40
CA LYS A 447 14.21 19.03 13.32
C LYS A 447 14.73 19.11 11.89
N VAL A 448 14.01 18.53 10.92
CA VAL A 448 14.33 18.62 9.48
C VAL A 448 14.03 20.02 8.92
N GLY A 449 12.95 20.69 9.36
CA GLY A 449 12.64 22.06 8.97
C GLY A 449 13.61 23.14 9.49
N SER A 450 14.34 22.87 10.59
CA SER A 450 15.31 23.80 11.16
C SER A 450 16.76 23.56 10.74
N ASN A 451 17.09 22.44 10.09
CA ASN A 451 18.45 22.07 9.68
C ASN A 451 18.86 22.54 8.26
N LEU A 452 18.04 23.37 7.60
CA LEU A 452 18.46 23.99 6.32
C LEU A 452 19.47 25.14 6.50
N MET A 453 19.90 25.48 7.72
CA MET A 453 20.81 26.59 7.97
C MET A 453 21.84 26.38 9.08
N LEU A 454 22.35 25.21 9.36
CA LEU A 454 23.53 25.07 10.24
C LEU A 454 24.24 23.73 10.02
N MET A 455 25.05 23.65 8.99
CA MET A 455 26.24 22.81 9.02
C MET A 455 27.34 23.64 9.69
N GLU A 456 27.60 23.35 10.95
CA GLU A 456 28.86 23.54 11.70
C GLU A 456 28.53 23.74 13.19
N SER A 457 28.57 22.68 13.94
CA SER A 457 29.10 22.61 15.31
C SER A 457 28.61 21.33 15.97
N GLY A 458 29.57 20.53 16.42
CA GLY A 458 29.30 19.27 17.08
C GLY A 458 28.51 19.47 18.38
N PHE A 459 27.40 18.76 18.46
CA PHE A 459 26.70 18.53 19.73
C PHE A 459 26.59 17.03 20.00
N PRO A 460 26.92 16.57 21.21
CA PRO A 460 26.72 15.19 21.64
C PRO A 460 25.26 15.01 22.03
N GLY A 461 24.50 14.18 21.33
CA GLY A 461 23.15 13.88 21.76
C GLY A 461 22.20 13.31 20.67
N ASN A 462 22.67 12.38 19.85
CA ASN A 462 21.75 11.49 19.15
C ASN A 462 21.25 10.42 20.15
N ARG A 463 20.28 10.77 20.98
CA ARG A 463 19.48 9.75 21.66
C ARG A 463 18.53 9.15 20.62
N VAL A 464 18.76 7.92 20.25
CA VAL A 464 17.81 7.09 19.50
C VAL A 464 16.78 6.64 20.54
N TYR A 465 15.52 7.06 20.36
CA TYR A 465 14.44 6.57 21.23
C TYR A 465 14.23 5.08 20.96
N GLY A 466 14.32 4.25 22.01
CA GLY A 466 14.36 2.79 21.88
C GLY A 466 13.11 2.16 21.30
N PHE A 467 11.94 2.84 21.44
CA PHE A 467 10.65 2.33 20.96
C PHE A 467 10.23 2.85 19.57
N TYR A 468 11.10 3.57 18.86
CA TYR A 468 10.81 4.08 17.51
C TYR A 468 10.35 3.00 16.53
N HIS A 469 10.87 1.78 16.66
CA HIS A 469 10.57 0.65 15.77
C HIS A 469 9.42 -0.25 16.23
N VAL A 470 8.88 -0.04 17.43
CA VAL A 470 7.74 -0.83 17.92
C VAL A 470 6.47 -0.34 17.21
N LYS A 471 5.92 -1.18 16.32
CA LYS A 471 4.76 -0.82 15.48
C LYS A 471 3.42 -1.15 16.14
N ASP A 472 3.39 -2.05 17.12
CA ASP A 472 2.16 -2.56 17.73
C ASP A 472 2.37 -2.76 19.24
N ALA A 473 1.35 -2.41 20.01
CA ALA A 473 1.33 -2.63 21.47
C ALA A 473 1.46 -4.11 21.86
N ALA A 474 1.05 -5.03 20.97
CA ALA A 474 1.21 -6.48 21.15
C ALA A 474 2.69 -6.93 21.18
N GLN A 475 3.61 -6.13 20.68
CA GLN A 475 5.06 -6.40 20.70
C GLN A 475 5.74 -5.92 21.99
N LEU A 476 5.06 -5.10 22.80
CA LEU A 476 5.59 -4.62 24.06
C LEU A 476 5.57 -5.71 25.13
N ARG A 477 6.67 -5.83 25.84
CA ARG A 477 6.75 -6.66 27.05
C ARG A 477 6.46 -5.80 28.28
N LEU A 478 5.96 -6.41 29.34
CA LEU A 478 5.74 -5.69 30.60
C LEU A 478 7.02 -5.01 31.14
N SER A 479 8.20 -5.56 30.83
CA SER A 479 9.50 -4.98 31.16
C SER A 479 9.80 -3.68 30.41
N ASP A 480 9.12 -3.40 29.33
CA ASP A 480 9.40 -2.25 28.44
C ASP A 480 8.59 -1.02 28.85
N ILE A 481 7.50 -1.21 29.59
CA ILE A 481 6.59 -0.13 30.02
C ILE A 481 7.32 1.00 30.79
N PRO A 482 8.24 0.73 31.73
CA PRO A 482 8.95 1.80 32.43
C PRO A 482 9.76 2.69 31.49
N ASN A 483 10.42 2.11 30.50
CA ASN A 483 11.23 2.86 29.52
C ASN A 483 10.33 3.65 28.56
N LEU A 484 9.26 3.03 28.03
CA LEU A 484 8.29 3.70 27.18
C LEU A 484 7.70 4.93 27.89
N LEU A 485 7.26 4.78 29.13
CA LEU A 485 6.66 5.87 29.88
C LEU A 485 7.67 6.98 30.21
N ALA A 486 8.94 6.63 30.48
CA ALA A 486 10.00 7.60 30.71
C ALA A 486 10.32 8.43 29.47
N GLU A 487 10.49 7.78 28.31
CA GLU A 487 10.70 8.44 27.01
C GLU A 487 9.50 9.29 26.59
N TYR A 488 8.29 8.81 26.83
CA TYR A 488 7.06 9.54 26.57
C TYR A 488 7.00 10.86 27.36
N LYS A 489 7.30 10.81 28.66
CA LYS A 489 7.32 12.01 29.54
C LYS A 489 8.35 13.03 29.07
N GLU A 490 9.53 12.58 28.64
CA GLU A 490 10.57 13.45 28.07
C GLU A 490 10.10 14.16 26.79
N LEU A 491 9.42 13.42 25.87
CA LEU A 491 8.88 13.97 24.64
C LEU A 491 7.78 15.00 24.87
N VAL A 492 6.83 14.72 25.76
CA VAL A 492 5.74 15.66 26.09
C VAL A 492 6.31 16.93 26.72
N SER A 493 7.29 16.81 27.63
CA SER A 493 7.94 17.96 28.27
C SER A 493 8.72 18.82 27.28
N SER A 494 9.41 18.21 26.32
CA SER A 494 10.16 18.93 25.27
C SER A 494 9.26 19.66 24.26
N THR A 495 8.04 19.15 24.03
CA THR A 495 7.05 19.79 23.14
C THR A 495 6.36 20.97 23.80
N SER A 496 6.17 20.99 25.12
CA SER A 496 5.55 22.10 25.85
C SER A 496 6.48 23.32 25.95
N VAL A 497 7.76 23.13 26.21
CA VAL A 497 8.79 24.21 26.29
C VAL A 497 8.94 24.95 24.95
N ALA A 498 8.75 24.25 23.81
CA ALA A 498 8.80 24.88 22.48
C ALA A 498 7.57 25.76 22.16
N ALA A 499 6.44 25.52 22.82
CA ALA A 499 5.25 26.35 22.66
C ALA A 499 5.36 27.67 23.43
N ASP A 500 5.92 27.64 24.65
CA ASP A 500 6.09 28.83 25.50
C ASP A 500 7.15 29.79 24.94
N THR A 501 8.20 29.27 24.28
CA THR A 501 9.23 30.11 23.63
C THR A 501 8.77 30.76 22.33
N ALA A 502 7.73 30.25 21.66
CA ALA A 502 7.14 30.86 20.48
C ALA A 502 6.20 32.02 20.82
N VAL A 503 5.55 31.99 21.99
CA VAL A 503 4.66 33.06 22.48
C VAL A 503 5.44 34.25 23.02
N LEU A 504 6.69 34.06 23.44
CA LEU A 504 7.58 35.15 23.93
C LEU A 504 8.36 35.89 22.82
N LYS A 505 8.22 35.44 21.53
CA LYS A 505 8.86 36.05 20.35
C LYS A 505 7.87 36.59 19.32
N ALA A 506 6.57 36.58 19.58
CA ALA A 506 5.52 37.27 18.86
C ALA A 506 4.99 38.43 19.71
#